data_1e888dfa7af32f4a846082421f2ea7bf
#
_entry.id   1e888dfa7af32f4a846082421f2ea7bf
#
_cell.length_a   1.000
_cell.length_b   1.000
_cell.length_c   1.000
_cell.angle_alpha   90.00
_cell.angle_beta   90.00
_cell.angle_gamma   90.00
#
_symmetry.space_group_name_H-M   'P 1'
#
loop_
_entity.id
_entity.type
_entity.pdbx_description
1 polymer ?
#
loop_
_entity_poly.entity_id
_entity_poly.type
_entity_poly.pdbx_seq_one_letter_code
_entity_poly.pdbx_strand_id
1 'polypeptide(L)'
;DPTYSYRLTNIQSNALYNVIYDGIESDLYRMMVFEYPNLKNSQAKLDYPDFTGREDKTIKNTRRLTAVEGTGLTFDFQFNKPLKSALLKARDDDRDDIVLKVVEENEMQYQLLWVFNEPGEFRYELHLEDQDGRMNQFPSQYVFNVMENLPPSLKFKAPAGDTEVTAIEEMRLQGEARDDYGLEAVGVGYQLAGET
;
A
#
# COMPACT_ATOMS: atom_id res chain seq x y z
N ASP A 1 48.39 -29.13 -22.60
CA ASP A 1 48.72 -27.75 -22.24
C ASP A 1 48.26 -27.47 -20.84
N PRO A 2 49.13 -26.87 -19.98
CA PRO A 2 48.73 -26.57 -18.58
C PRO A 2 47.72 -25.42 -18.54
N THR A 3 46.62 -25.63 -17.80
CA THR A 3 45.60 -24.61 -17.56
C THR A 3 45.84 -23.99 -16.18
N TYR A 4 45.90 -22.67 -16.13
CA TYR A 4 46.05 -21.91 -14.89
C TYR A 4 44.72 -21.21 -14.55
N SER A 5 44.35 -21.18 -13.28
CA SER A 5 43.17 -20.50 -12.79
C SER A 5 43.49 -19.54 -11.67
N TYR A 6 42.90 -18.36 -11.67
CA TYR A 6 43.00 -17.39 -10.59
C TYR A 6 41.61 -16.91 -10.19
N ARG A 7 41.35 -16.72 -8.89
CA ARG A 7 40.08 -16.23 -8.37
C ARG A 7 40.24 -14.84 -7.80
N LEU A 8 39.55 -13.87 -8.42
CA LEU A 8 39.40 -12.51 -7.89
C LEU A 8 38.23 -12.50 -6.89
N THR A 9 38.42 -11.91 -5.71
CA THR A 9 37.43 -11.76 -4.65
C THR A 9 37.24 -10.30 -4.29
N ASN A 10 36.07 -9.94 -3.71
CA ASN A 10 35.74 -8.57 -3.27
C ASN A 10 35.81 -7.49 -4.36
N ILE A 11 35.34 -7.80 -5.55
CA ILE A 11 35.30 -6.86 -6.65
C ILE A 11 34.10 -5.92 -6.43
N GLN A 12 34.38 -4.67 -6.05
CA GLN A 12 33.36 -3.65 -5.73
C GLN A 12 33.25 -2.54 -6.78
N SER A 13 34.15 -2.53 -7.77
CA SER A 13 34.18 -1.54 -8.85
C SER A 13 34.57 -2.19 -10.17
N ASN A 14 34.25 -1.49 -11.28
CA ASN A 14 34.69 -1.92 -12.60
C ASN A 14 36.21 -2.06 -12.64
N ALA A 15 36.69 -3.11 -13.29
CA ALA A 15 38.10 -3.41 -13.42
C ALA A 15 38.48 -3.76 -14.86
N LEU A 16 39.73 -3.56 -15.21
CA LEU A 16 40.35 -4.10 -16.40
C LEU A 16 41.29 -5.22 -15.96
N TYR A 17 41.38 -6.29 -16.72
CA TYR A 17 42.29 -7.40 -16.44
C TYR A 17 42.87 -7.96 -17.73
N ASN A 18 44.09 -8.46 -17.63
CA ASN A 18 44.80 -9.19 -18.67
C ASN A 18 45.60 -10.32 -18.05
N VAL A 19 46.18 -11.17 -18.87
CA VAL A 19 47.08 -12.23 -18.47
C VAL A 19 48.50 -11.83 -18.90
N ILE A 20 49.47 -11.95 -18.01
CA ILE A 20 50.88 -11.61 -18.25
C ILE A 20 51.71 -12.88 -18.06
N TYR A 21 52.52 -13.21 -19.02
CA TYR A 21 53.50 -14.28 -18.97
C TYR A 21 54.80 -13.87 -19.65
N ASP A 22 55.90 -13.92 -18.95
CA ASP A 22 57.25 -13.61 -19.43
C ASP A 22 57.36 -12.28 -20.23
N GLY A 23 56.68 -11.25 -19.73
CA GLY A 23 56.63 -9.91 -20.34
C GLY A 23 55.66 -9.80 -21.54
N ILE A 24 54.97 -10.87 -21.92
CA ILE A 24 53.92 -10.86 -22.95
C ILE A 24 52.60 -10.67 -22.27
N GLU A 25 51.80 -9.73 -22.77
CA GLU A 25 50.44 -9.43 -22.25
C GLU A 25 49.38 -9.88 -23.24
N SER A 26 48.30 -10.43 -22.72
CA SER A 26 47.11 -10.69 -23.51
C SER A 26 46.35 -9.37 -23.78
N ASP A 27 45.30 -9.46 -24.61
CA ASP A 27 44.32 -8.40 -24.73
C ASP A 27 43.72 -8.02 -23.36
N LEU A 28 43.34 -6.73 -23.26
CA LEU A 28 42.74 -6.16 -22.06
C LEU A 28 41.21 -6.43 -22.05
N TYR A 29 40.75 -7.09 -21.03
CA TYR A 29 39.31 -7.39 -20.83
C TYR A 29 38.74 -6.50 -19.74
N ARG A 30 37.44 -6.18 -19.88
CA ARG A 30 36.69 -5.36 -18.92
C ARG A 30 35.78 -6.23 -18.06
N MET A 31 35.85 -6.03 -16.77
CA MET A 31 34.91 -6.55 -15.79
C MET A 31 34.02 -5.40 -15.32
N MET A 32 32.70 -5.53 -15.48
CA MET A 32 31.71 -4.55 -15.05
C MET A 32 31.00 -5.06 -13.82
N VAL A 33 31.00 -4.27 -12.76
CA VAL A 33 30.25 -4.52 -11.53
C VAL A 33 28.91 -3.79 -11.63
N PHE A 34 27.85 -4.49 -11.31
CA PHE A 34 26.51 -3.93 -11.29
C PHE A 34 25.78 -4.29 -9.99
N GLU A 35 24.81 -3.47 -9.61
CA GLU A 35 23.88 -3.75 -8.52
C GLU A 35 22.51 -4.09 -9.12
N TYR A 36 21.82 -5.09 -8.56
CA TYR A 36 20.42 -5.33 -8.88
C TYR A 36 19.54 -4.20 -8.36
N PRO A 37 18.41 -3.89 -9.04
CA PRO A 37 17.44 -2.96 -8.50
C PRO A 37 16.92 -3.44 -7.15
N ASN A 38 16.87 -2.53 -6.18
CA ASN A 38 16.47 -2.85 -4.82
C ASN A 38 15.80 -1.65 -4.13
N LEU A 39 14.86 -1.96 -3.21
CA LEU A 39 14.22 -0.97 -2.37
C LEU A 39 15.16 -0.56 -1.23
N LYS A 40 15.42 0.75 -1.08
CA LYS A 40 16.19 1.31 0.04
C LYS A 40 15.31 1.62 1.24
N ASN A 41 14.23 2.33 1.02
CA ASN A 41 13.26 2.65 2.04
C ASN A 41 11.88 2.91 1.41
N SER A 42 10.86 2.91 2.26
CA SER A 42 9.50 3.26 1.85
C SER A 42 8.74 3.97 2.98
N GLN A 43 7.74 4.73 2.60
CA GLN A 43 6.88 5.45 3.55
C GLN A 43 5.44 5.41 3.05
N ALA A 44 4.55 4.90 3.89
CA ALA A 44 3.12 4.89 3.64
C ALA A 44 2.45 5.98 4.49
N LYS A 45 1.71 6.88 3.87
CA LYS A 45 0.80 7.81 4.53
C LYS A 45 -0.62 7.33 4.33
N LEU A 46 -1.35 7.14 5.42
CA LEU A 46 -2.77 6.80 5.46
C LEU A 46 -3.56 8.06 5.83
N ASP A 47 -4.48 8.44 4.97
CA ASP A 47 -5.43 9.53 5.14
C ASP A 47 -6.79 8.90 5.43
N TYR A 48 -7.16 8.88 6.72
CA TYR A 48 -8.38 8.20 7.16
C TYR A 48 -9.61 9.07 6.90
N PRO A 49 -10.76 8.46 6.51
CA PRO A 49 -12.01 9.21 6.40
C PRO A 49 -12.41 9.87 7.73
N ASP A 50 -12.99 11.06 7.65
CA ASP A 50 -13.39 11.88 8.82
C ASP A 50 -14.29 11.12 9.80
N PHE A 51 -15.20 10.29 9.29
CA PHE A 51 -16.11 9.52 10.13
C PHE A 51 -15.42 8.53 11.08
N THR A 52 -14.15 8.17 10.80
CA THR A 52 -13.38 7.28 11.69
C THR A 52 -12.87 7.97 12.95
N GLY A 53 -12.84 9.31 12.97
CA GLY A 53 -12.24 10.11 14.03
C GLY A 53 -10.74 9.84 14.22
N ARG A 54 -10.07 9.19 13.28
CA ARG A 54 -8.63 8.85 13.34
C ARG A 54 -7.80 9.95 12.71
N GLU A 55 -6.67 10.25 13.33
CA GLU A 55 -5.66 11.11 12.73
C GLU A 55 -4.88 10.37 11.63
N ASP A 56 -4.43 11.09 10.61
CA ASP A 56 -3.54 10.61 9.57
C ASP A 56 -2.33 9.92 10.16
N LYS A 57 -1.91 8.83 9.51
CA LYS A 57 -0.80 8.03 10.00
C LYS A 57 0.28 7.83 8.96
N THR A 58 1.53 8.07 9.34
CA THR A 58 2.70 7.78 8.51
C THR A 58 3.47 6.59 9.08
N ILE A 59 3.73 5.59 8.24
CA ILE A 59 4.42 4.34 8.62
C ILE A 59 5.61 4.15 7.68
N LYS A 60 6.80 3.97 8.26
CA LYS A 60 8.04 3.78 7.49
C LYS A 60 8.36 2.29 7.34
N ASN A 61 8.89 1.92 6.18
CA ASN A 61 9.42 0.58 5.85
C ASN A 61 8.46 -0.58 6.15
N THR A 62 7.14 -0.33 6.01
CA THR A 62 6.15 -1.37 6.19
C THR A 62 5.86 -2.12 4.89
N ARG A 63 5.51 -3.37 5.04
CA ARG A 63 5.00 -4.22 3.95
C ARG A 63 3.58 -4.73 4.22
N ARG A 64 3.03 -4.36 5.40
CA ARG A 64 1.66 -4.70 5.79
C ARG A 64 0.97 -3.45 6.30
N LEU A 65 -0.20 -3.19 5.75
CA LEU A 65 -1.06 -2.08 6.15
C LEU A 65 -2.44 -2.63 6.48
N THR A 66 -3.05 -2.03 7.50
CA THR A 66 -4.47 -2.25 7.79
C THR A 66 -5.14 -0.89 7.83
N ALA A 67 -6.20 -0.74 7.07
CA ALA A 67 -6.97 0.49 6.97
C ALA A 67 -8.47 0.16 6.88
N VAL A 68 -9.31 1.16 6.99
CA VAL A 68 -10.74 1.03 6.74
C VAL A 68 -11.05 1.46 5.30
N GLU A 69 -12.12 0.95 4.75
CA GLU A 69 -12.67 1.38 3.47
C GLU A 69 -12.80 2.91 3.41
N GLY A 70 -12.47 3.51 2.27
CA GLY A 70 -12.42 4.95 2.06
C GLY A 70 -11.08 5.60 2.44
N THR A 71 -10.15 4.88 3.10
CA THR A 71 -8.81 5.43 3.43
C THR A 71 -8.00 5.70 2.17
N GLY A 72 -7.44 6.91 2.07
CA GLY A 72 -6.44 7.27 1.07
C GLY A 72 -5.05 6.74 1.46
N LEU A 73 -4.35 6.12 0.52
CA LEU A 73 -2.97 5.68 0.66
C LEU A 73 -2.07 6.46 -0.30
N THR A 74 -1.09 7.15 0.26
CA THR A 74 0.10 7.62 -0.47
C THR A 74 1.28 6.77 -0.04
N PHE A 75 1.85 6.00 -0.96
CA PHE A 75 2.97 5.11 -0.65
C PHE A 75 4.18 5.48 -1.49
N ASP A 76 5.22 6.00 -0.84
CA ASP A 76 6.47 6.40 -1.44
C ASP A 76 7.50 5.28 -1.33
N PHE A 77 8.24 5.05 -2.42
CA PHE A 77 9.30 4.04 -2.54
C PHE A 77 10.57 4.72 -3.02
N GLN A 78 11.68 4.52 -2.30
CA GLN A 78 13.00 4.98 -2.70
C GLN A 78 13.85 3.79 -3.12
N PHE A 79 14.31 3.77 -4.38
CA PHE A 79 15.16 2.71 -4.92
C PHE A 79 16.64 3.11 -4.95
N ASN A 80 17.51 2.13 -5.16
CA ASN A 80 18.97 2.34 -5.22
C ASN A 80 19.45 2.95 -6.55
N LYS A 81 18.63 2.92 -7.60
CA LYS A 81 18.91 3.42 -8.94
C LYS A 81 17.62 3.79 -9.67
N PRO A 82 17.69 4.57 -10.77
CA PRO A 82 16.57 4.76 -11.68
C PRO A 82 16.14 3.42 -12.29
N LEU A 83 14.83 3.24 -12.46
CA LEU A 83 14.23 2.02 -12.99
C LEU A 83 13.58 2.27 -14.36
N LYS A 84 13.55 1.24 -15.18
CA LYS A 84 12.72 1.18 -16.38
C LYS A 84 11.26 0.94 -16.02
N SER A 85 11.01 0.06 -15.02
CA SER A 85 9.67 -0.19 -14.50
C SER A 85 9.71 -0.61 -13.02
N ALA A 86 8.66 -0.22 -12.30
CA ALA A 86 8.37 -0.66 -10.95
C ALA A 86 6.88 -0.95 -10.83
N LEU A 87 6.51 -2.14 -10.40
CA LEU A 87 5.12 -2.54 -10.27
C LEU A 87 4.89 -3.42 -9.04
N LEU A 88 3.72 -3.32 -8.47
CA LEU A 88 3.17 -4.27 -7.52
C LEU A 88 2.34 -5.28 -8.31
N LYS A 89 2.90 -6.47 -8.51
CA LYS A 89 2.24 -7.56 -9.23
C LYS A 89 1.23 -8.25 -8.32
N ALA A 90 -0.02 -8.32 -8.75
CA ALA A 90 -1.06 -9.02 -8.02
C ALA A 90 -0.74 -10.52 -7.88
N ARG A 91 -1.05 -11.08 -6.71
CA ARG A 91 -0.92 -12.51 -6.45
C ARG A 91 -2.21 -13.28 -6.67
N ASP A 92 -3.32 -12.56 -6.67
CA ASP A 92 -4.65 -13.11 -6.90
C ASP A 92 -5.00 -12.87 -8.37
N ASP A 93 -5.47 -13.92 -9.08
CA ASP A 93 -5.69 -13.91 -10.54
C ASP A 93 -6.84 -12.97 -10.99
N ASP A 94 -7.67 -12.52 -10.06
CA ASP A 94 -8.80 -11.63 -10.30
C ASP A 94 -8.47 -10.13 -10.13
N ARG A 95 -7.18 -9.80 -9.91
CA ARG A 95 -6.75 -8.43 -9.63
C ARG A 95 -5.67 -7.96 -10.61
N ASP A 96 -5.71 -6.66 -10.88
CA ASP A 96 -4.74 -6.01 -11.76
C ASP A 96 -3.43 -5.68 -11.04
N ASP A 97 -2.34 -5.70 -11.80
CA ASP A 97 -1.05 -5.19 -11.37
C ASP A 97 -1.09 -3.66 -11.22
N ILE A 98 -0.39 -3.13 -10.22
CA ILE A 98 -0.33 -1.69 -9.96
C ILE A 98 1.04 -1.16 -10.39
N VAL A 99 1.05 -0.27 -11.37
CA VAL A 99 2.27 0.41 -11.83
C VAL A 99 2.59 1.58 -10.90
N LEU A 100 3.80 1.59 -10.34
CA LEU A 100 4.28 2.71 -9.53
C LEU A 100 4.71 3.87 -10.46
N LYS A 101 4.35 5.10 -10.10
CA LYS A 101 4.68 6.29 -10.88
C LYS A 101 5.96 6.91 -10.36
N VAL A 102 6.87 7.25 -11.25
CA VAL A 102 8.09 8.01 -10.90
C VAL A 102 7.71 9.41 -10.45
N VAL A 103 8.40 9.93 -9.43
CA VAL A 103 8.25 11.31 -8.99
C VAL A 103 9.16 12.18 -9.86
N GLU A 104 8.61 13.18 -10.56
CA GLU A 104 9.30 13.97 -11.59
C GLU A 104 10.63 14.61 -11.13
N GLU A 105 10.71 14.96 -9.85
CA GLU A 105 11.93 15.59 -9.28
C GLU A 105 13.02 14.59 -8.87
N ASN A 106 12.70 13.28 -8.83
CA ASN A 106 13.63 12.24 -8.38
C ASN A 106 13.37 10.89 -9.06
N GLU A 107 14.17 10.58 -10.08
CA GLU A 107 14.07 9.33 -10.85
C GLU A 107 14.26 8.03 -10.03
N MET A 108 14.72 8.14 -8.80
CA MET A 108 14.85 6.99 -7.87
C MET A 108 13.67 6.89 -6.90
N GLN A 109 12.74 7.85 -6.93
CA GLN A 109 11.55 7.87 -6.10
C GLN A 109 10.31 7.56 -6.91
N TYR A 110 9.51 6.61 -6.42
CA TYR A 110 8.25 6.18 -7.02
C TYR A 110 7.14 6.26 -6.01
N GLN A 111 5.93 6.47 -6.50
CA GLN A 111 4.75 6.68 -5.66
C GLN A 111 3.59 5.84 -6.15
N LEU A 112 2.83 5.31 -5.20
CA LEU A 112 1.49 4.77 -5.37
C LEU A 112 0.49 5.70 -4.68
N LEU A 113 -0.54 6.12 -5.41
CA LEU A 113 -1.73 6.75 -4.87
C LEU A 113 -2.90 5.79 -5.03
N TRP A 114 -3.54 5.43 -3.94
CA TRP A 114 -4.65 4.48 -3.94
C TRP A 114 -5.69 4.88 -2.90
N VAL A 115 -6.97 4.76 -3.24
CA VAL A 115 -8.07 4.86 -2.28
C VAL A 115 -8.66 3.45 -2.11
N PHE A 116 -8.73 2.97 -0.90
CA PHE A 116 -9.27 1.65 -0.57
C PHE A 116 -10.81 1.65 -0.65
N ASN A 117 -11.35 1.42 -1.85
CA ASN A 117 -12.80 1.45 -2.10
C ASN A 117 -13.50 0.11 -1.86
N GLU A 118 -12.75 -0.97 -1.64
CA GLU A 118 -13.27 -2.31 -1.47
C GLU A 118 -12.62 -2.97 -0.25
N PRO A 119 -13.41 -3.58 0.64
CA PRO A 119 -12.88 -4.36 1.74
C PRO A 119 -12.23 -5.65 1.26
N GLY A 120 -11.29 -6.16 2.03
CA GLY A 120 -10.61 -7.42 1.74
C GLY A 120 -9.11 -7.39 1.97
N GLU A 121 -8.46 -8.51 1.69
CA GLU A 121 -7.00 -8.63 1.74
C GLU A 121 -6.44 -8.58 0.32
N PHE A 122 -5.49 -7.68 0.08
CA PHE A 122 -4.83 -7.45 -1.20
C PHE A 122 -3.37 -7.84 -1.07
N ARG A 123 -2.91 -8.78 -1.90
CA ARG A 123 -1.55 -9.32 -1.87
C ARG A 123 -0.81 -9.01 -3.16
N TYR A 124 0.35 -8.39 -3.02
CA TYR A 124 1.19 -8.01 -4.14
C TYR A 124 2.65 -8.41 -3.94
N GLU A 125 3.39 -8.49 -5.03
CA GLU A 125 4.85 -8.62 -5.05
C GLU A 125 5.48 -7.43 -5.77
N LEU A 126 6.49 -6.82 -5.17
CA LEU A 126 7.23 -5.70 -5.78
C LEU A 126 8.21 -6.23 -6.81
N HIS A 127 7.94 -5.97 -8.08
CA HIS A 127 8.80 -6.27 -9.22
C HIS A 127 9.44 -5.00 -9.76
N LEU A 128 10.76 -5.04 -9.93
CA LEU A 128 11.59 -3.92 -10.36
C LEU A 128 12.40 -4.35 -11.58
N GLU A 129 12.51 -3.50 -12.59
CA GLU A 129 13.39 -3.68 -13.75
C GLU A 129 14.25 -2.43 -13.93
N ASP A 130 15.56 -2.60 -14.03
CA ASP A 130 16.47 -1.48 -14.33
C ASP A 130 16.58 -1.22 -15.84
N GLN A 131 17.30 -0.16 -16.23
CA GLN A 131 17.46 0.24 -17.63
C GLN A 131 18.17 -0.81 -18.49
N ASP A 132 18.92 -1.72 -17.88
CA ASP A 132 19.65 -2.81 -18.54
C ASP A 132 18.81 -4.12 -18.59
N GLY A 133 17.56 -4.10 -18.11
CA GLY A 133 16.65 -5.26 -18.08
C GLY A 133 16.89 -6.22 -16.93
N ARG A 134 17.64 -5.83 -15.91
CA ARG A 134 17.86 -6.69 -14.73
C ARG A 134 16.71 -6.53 -13.75
N MET A 135 16.20 -7.67 -13.28
CA MET A 135 15.11 -7.74 -12.30
C MET A 135 15.67 -7.80 -10.87
N ASN A 136 14.88 -7.34 -9.89
CA ASN A 136 15.21 -7.55 -8.48
C ASN A 136 15.24 -9.05 -8.15
N GLN A 137 16.27 -9.48 -7.40
CA GLN A 137 16.49 -10.91 -7.10
C GLN A 137 15.44 -11.50 -6.16
N PHE A 138 14.94 -10.68 -5.22
CA PHE A 138 14.01 -11.11 -4.17
C PHE A 138 12.81 -10.16 -4.12
N PRO A 139 11.73 -10.44 -4.88
CA PRO A 139 10.51 -9.67 -4.81
C PRO A 139 9.93 -9.63 -3.39
N SER A 140 9.68 -8.44 -2.87
CA SER A 140 9.09 -8.26 -1.54
C SER A 140 7.58 -8.36 -1.62
N GLN A 141 6.97 -9.08 -0.69
CA GLN A 141 5.52 -9.19 -0.58
C GLN A 141 4.93 -8.00 0.19
N TYR A 142 3.81 -7.49 -0.30
CA TYR A 142 3.00 -6.45 0.30
C TYR A 142 1.59 -6.97 0.56
N VAL A 143 1.05 -6.66 1.73
CA VAL A 143 -0.30 -7.05 2.13
C VAL A 143 -1.05 -5.81 2.63
N PHE A 144 -2.17 -5.50 1.99
CA PHE A 144 -3.08 -4.44 2.39
C PHE A 144 -4.38 -5.09 2.86
N ASN A 145 -4.71 -4.92 4.14
CA ASN A 145 -5.96 -5.42 4.73
C ASN A 145 -6.91 -4.25 4.91
N VAL A 146 -8.00 -4.24 4.13
CA VAL A 146 -9.01 -3.21 4.14
C VAL A 146 -10.24 -3.73 4.87
N MET A 147 -10.56 -3.10 6.00
CA MET A 147 -11.74 -3.43 6.80
C MET A 147 -12.97 -2.75 6.21
N GLU A 148 -14.07 -3.48 6.15
CA GLU A 148 -15.36 -2.94 5.75
C GLU A 148 -15.83 -1.86 6.73
N ASN A 149 -16.45 -0.81 6.21
CA ASN A 149 -17.19 0.16 7.01
C ASN A 149 -18.65 -0.28 7.11
N LEU A 150 -19.06 -0.72 8.27
CA LEU A 150 -20.43 -1.17 8.48
C LEU A 150 -21.37 0.02 8.72
N PRO A 151 -22.57 0.03 8.10
CA PRO A 151 -23.54 1.08 8.34
C PRO A 151 -24.03 1.05 9.80
N PRO A 152 -24.39 2.21 10.39
CA PRO A 152 -24.92 2.26 11.73
C PRO A 152 -26.18 1.42 11.89
N SER A 153 -26.28 0.70 12.99
CA SER A 153 -27.46 -0.07 13.35
C SER A 153 -28.38 0.74 14.27
N LEU A 154 -29.66 0.76 13.94
CA LEU A 154 -30.69 1.47 14.70
C LEU A 154 -31.74 0.47 15.17
N LYS A 155 -32.12 0.55 16.46
CA LYS A 155 -33.16 -0.26 17.02
C LYS A 155 -34.06 0.56 17.93
N PHE A 156 -35.36 0.52 17.66
CA PHE A 156 -36.35 1.11 18.53
C PHE A 156 -36.65 0.16 19.71
N LYS A 157 -36.60 0.64 20.97
CA LYS A 157 -36.82 -0.18 22.17
C LYS A 157 -38.14 0.07 22.84
N ALA A 158 -38.60 1.32 22.83
CA ALA A 158 -39.89 1.66 23.38
C ALA A 158 -40.51 2.87 22.66
N PRO A 159 -41.79 2.82 22.33
CA PRO A 159 -42.68 1.65 22.40
C PRO A 159 -42.26 0.57 21.38
N ALA A 160 -42.62 -0.71 21.64
CA ALA A 160 -42.24 -1.83 20.79
C ALA A 160 -43.07 -1.96 19.51
N GLY A 161 -44.05 -1.10 19.30
CA GLY A 161 -44.96 -1.08 18.14
C GLY A 161 -45.89 0.12 18.18
N ASP A 162 -46.96 0.07 17.41
CA ASP A 162 -47.99 1.10 17.39
C ASP A 162 -48.60 1.30 18.78
N THR A 163 -48.76 2.60 19.14
CA THR A 163 -49.20 2.97 20.49
C THR A 163 -50.28 4.05 20.37
N GLU A 164 -51.31 3.90 21.17
CA GLU A 164 -52.35 4.89 21.34
C GLU A 164 -52.05 5.76 22.55
N VAL A 165 -52.16 7.08 22.39
CA VAL A 165 -51.93 8.06 23.45
C VAL A 165 -53.05 9.08 23.45
N THR A 166 -53.36 9.63 24.63
CA THR A 166 -54.32 10.70 24.75
C THR A 166 -53.70 12.06 24.42
N ALA A 167 -54.47 13.07 24.07
CA ALA A 167 -53.99 14.38 23.64
C ALA A 167 -53.13 15.14 24.70
N ILE A 168 -53.17 14.71 25.95
CA ILE A 168 -52.43 15.32 27.06
C ILE A 168 -51.32 14.42 27.63
N GLU A 169 -51.12 13.24 27.01
CA GLU A 169 -50.15 12.24 27.47
C GLU A 169 -48.74 12.51 26.87
N GLU A 170 -47.73 12.39 27.67
CA GLU A 170 -46.33 12.45 27.19
C GLU A 170 -45.87 11.04 26.82
N MET A 171 -45.42 10.86 25.61
CA MET A 171 -44.87 9.61 25.13
C MET A 171 -43.34 9.61 25.20
N ARG A 172 -42.76 8.65 25.94
CA ARG A 172 -41.35 8.42 25.98
C ARG A 172 -40.89 7.53 24.86
N LEU A 173 -39.97 8.00 24.01
CA LEU A 173 -39.31 7.23 22.97
C LEU A 173 -37.94 6.76 23.45
N GLN A 174 -37.61 5.49 23.22
CA GLN A 174 -36.30 4.94 23.52
C GLN A 174 -35.79 4.13 22.35
N GLY A 175 -34.64 4.52 21.84
CA GLY A 175 -33.88 3.85 20.78
C GLY A 175 -32.48 3.45 21.21
N GLU A 176 -31.88 2.57 20.48
CA GLU A 176 -30.46 2.22 20.56
C GLU A 176 -29.85 2.38 19.17
N ALA A 177 -28.75 3.12 19.09
CA ALA A 177 -27.96 3.29 17.91
C ALA A 177 -26.54 2.80 18.17
N ARG A 178 -25.93 2.09 17.22
CA ARG A 178 -24.55 1.58 17.33
C ARG A 178 -23.87 1.70 15.99
N ASP A 179 -22.61 2.10 16.04
CA ASP A 179 -21.72 2.21 14.90
C ASP A 179 -20.30 1.81 15.33
N ASP A 180 -19.46 1.33 14.43
CA ASP A 180 -18.09 0.88 14.71
C ASP A 180 -17.09 2.05 14.87
N TYR A 181 -17.43 3.25 14.34
CA TYR A 181 -16.63 4.48 14.46
C TYR A 181 -17.28 5.58 15.30
N GLY A 182 -18.46 5.33 15.85
CA GLY A 182 -19.22 6.28 16.66
C GLY A 182 -20.34 6.97 15.89
N LEU A 183 -21.15 7.73 16.61
CA LEU A 183 -22.31 8.43 16.08
C LEU A 183 -22.14 9.92 16.36
N GLU A 184 -22.22 10.75 15.33
CA GLU A 184 -22.16 12.20 15.47
C GLU A 184 -23.47 12.77 16.06
N ALA A 185 -24.61 12.26 15.58
CA ALA A 185 -25.93 12.67 16.07
C ALA A 185 -26.95 11.53 15.94
N VAL A 186 -27.90 11.49 16.86
CA VAL A 186 -29.07 10.63 16.80
C VAL A 186 -30.31 11.49 17.03
N GLY A 187 -31.31 11.34 16.16
CA GLY A 187 -32.53 12.11 16.21
C GLY A 187 -33.80 11.25 16.05
N VAL A 188 -34.94 11.82 16.37
CA VAL A 188 -36.26 11.24 16.11
C VAL A 188 -36.98 12.11 15.09
N GLY A 189 -37.36 11.48 13.97
CA GLY A 189 -38.27 12.10 13.02
C GLY A 189 -39.72 11.75 13.36
N TYR A 190 -40.64 12.73 13.28
CA TYR A 190 -42.08 12.48 13.41
C TYR A 190 -42.85 13.30 12.39
N GLN A 191 -44.00 12.81 11.98
CA GLN A 191 -44.90 13.52 11.08
C GLN A 191 -46.32 13.47 11.66
N LEU A 192 -46.97 14.61 11.71
CA LEU A 192 -48.37 14.70 12.13
C LEU A 192 -49.29 14.30 10.96
N ALA A 193 -50.25 13.42 11.22
CA ALA A 193 -51.22 13.03 10.21
C ALA A 193 -52.07 14.26 9.81
N GLY A 194 -52.01 14.63 8.51
CA GLY A 194 -52.75 15.78 7.95
C GLY A 194 -51.88 16.97 7.56
N GLU A 195 -50.60 16.97 7.83
CA GLU A 195 -49.64 17.95 7.27
C GLU A 195 -48.92 17.32 6.07
N THR A 196 -49.05 17.89 4.87
CA THR A 196 -48.34 17.53 3.63
C THR A 196 -47.20 18.48 3.36
#